data_cab51351f9ae055bc151db9ad4608550
#
_entry.id   cab51351f9ae055bc151db9ad4608550
#
_cell.length_a   1.000
_cell.length_b   1.000
_cell.length_c   1.000
_cell.angle_alpha   90.00
_cell.angle_beta   90.00
_cell.angle_gamma   90.00
#
_symmetry.space_group_name_H-M   'P 1'
#
loop_
_entity.id
_entity.type
_entity.pdbx_description
1 polymer ?
#
loop_
_entity_poly.entity_id
_entity_poly.type
_entity_poly.pdbx_seq_one_letter_code
_entity_poly.pdbx_strand_id
1 'polypeptide(L)'
;MLLLPILFWGITQVKAQDETDALRYSRTVSGGDARSMAIGGAAGSLGGDASDIWVNPAGIGFFKTNDLSITPLLHSINTDAQYYQTSSSDSKTQLALQNLTLILASNNRRSSHWKNITFGVGENRMANFNQALFYQGKINTPANTFSSYSDNYLITLANDQVQDVQTAETNYPFGISESIRAGLIGPVYNNSNQFAGWSSLPSQIIADGYALLQSKTLLTKGGLDVFSLSAAGNYEDKFFIGAALNIPSISYERNETFEEANPGDASSPLNQYDVFNYLKTTGVGISGALGIIYVPVSSLRLGVSVQTPSYYSMHDSYYTTVTTNTKDQGIVSATTADVTGGYTGDYAYNLTTPLHLVGSASYVFGLTNPDPQSLKGFLTADYEWIDYRKAHFRYDQSYSSDIAQQNKVNQTISQLYQGASNIRVGGELKWDIWAVRAGFAYYGNPYAPSSQNVNASQYSYSGGLGYRNKGFYLDLTYVFSTWKDQNQPYYVIQPNSLNVPSPAPATWKASQSQFVLTLGFKI
;
A
#
# COMPACT_ATOMS: atom_id res chain seq x y z
N MET A 1 33.69 7.12 44.72
CA MET A 1 33.43 7.03 43.29
C MET A 1 32.00 6.64 43.12
N LEU A 2 31.08 7.65 43.13
CA LEU A 2 29.63 7.46 43.04
C LEU A 2 29.27 7.49 41.55
N LEU A 3 28.82 6.34 41.02
CA LEU A 3 28.18 6.24 39.71
C LEU A 3 26.75 6.78 39.82
N LEU A 4 26.53 7.99 39.28
CA LEU A 4 25.17 8.46 39.00
C LEU A 4 24.56 7.56 37.89
N PRO A 5 23.31 7.05 38.06
CA PRO A 5 22.59 6.48 36.96
C PRO A 5 22.17 7.61 36.00
N ILE A 6 22.68 7.57 34.77
CA ILE A 6 22.17 8.37 33.68
C ILE A 6 20.75 7.82 33.41
N LEU A 7 19.74 8.56 33.87
CA LEU A 7 18.35 8.36 33.44
C LEU A 7 18.31 8.74 31.95
N PHE A 8 18.34 7.75 31.08
CA PHE A 8 17.86 7.88 29.72
C PHE A 8 16.35 8.13 29.77
N TRP A 9 15.94 9.37 29.76
CA TRP A 9 14.58 9.77 29.42
C TRP A 9 14.36 9.36 27.97
N GLY A 10 13.31 8.59 27.74
CA GLY A 10 13.01 8.01 26.45
C GLY A 10 12.86 9.09 25.39
N ILE A 11 13.79 9.10 24.45
CA ILE A 11 13.69 9.84 23.19
C ILE A 11 12.40 9.31 22.53
N THR A 12 11.37 10.13 22.42
CA THR A 12 10.23 9.83 21.56
C THR A 12 10.69 9.91 20.12
N GLN A 13 11.26 8.81 19.62
CA GLN A 13 11.61 8.69 18.21
C GLN A 13 10.32 8.79 17.41
N VAL A 14 10.25 9.78 16.53
CA VAL A 14 9.24 9.80 15.48
C VAL A 14 9.52 8.57 14.59
N LYS A 15 8.78 7.49 14.81
CA LYS A 15 8.91 6.28 14.00
C LYS A 15 8.12 6.48 12.72
N ALA A 16 8.72 6.09 11.60
CA ALA A 16 8.13 6.23 10.28
C ALA A 16 6.91 5.30 10.06
N GLN A 17 6.73 4.27 10.93
CA GLN A 17 5.68 3.27 10.81
C GLN A 17 4.38 3.74 11.46
N ASP A 18 3.30 3.67 10.69
CA ASP A 18 1.95 3.93 11.16
C ASP A 18 0.96 2.81 10.75
N GLU A 19 -0.27 2.93 11.17
CA GLU A 19 -1.33 2.00 10.82
C GLU A 19 -1.57 1.91 9.32
N THR A 20 -1.27 2.97 8.54
CA THR A 20 -1.48 2.97 7.08
C THR A 20 -0.52 2.02 6.37
N ASP A 21 0.69 1.83 6.91
CA ASP A 21 1.68 0.87 6.41
C ASP A 21 1.19 -0.57 6.60
N ALA A 22 0.56 -0.87 7.74
CA ALA A 22 -0.02 -2.19 7.98
C ALA A 22 -1.09 -2.53 6.94
N LEU A 23 -1.95 -1.57 6.57
CA LEU A 23 -2.95 -1.76 5.52
C LEU A 23 -2.29 -1.84 4.14
N ARG A 24 -1.35 -0.94 3.82
CA ARG A 24 -0.65 -0.89 2.52
C ARG A 24 -0.01 -2.22 2.16
N TYR A 25 0.67 -2.85 3.10
CA TYR A 25 1.37 -4.12 2.87
C TYR A 25 0.50 -5.36 3.05
N SER A 26 -0.74 -5.20 3.56
CA SER A 26 -1.73 -6.26 3.68
C SER A 26 -2.76 -6.27 2.57
N ARG A 27 -3.00 -5.12 1.90
CA ARG A 27 -4.02 -4.99 0.86
C ARG A 27 -3.45 -5.39 -0.49
N THR A 28 -3.75 -6.61 -0.90
CA THR A 28 -3.40 -7.14 -2.22
C THR A 28 -4.59 -7.08 -3.16
N VAL A 29 -4.32 -6.87 -4.45
CA VAL A 29 -5.30 -6.93 -5.52
C VAL A 29 -4.97 -8.18 -6.34
N SER A 30 -5.98 -8.90 -6.82
CA SER A 30 -5.75 -10.07 -7.68
C SER A 30 -4.96 -9.64 -8.92
N GLY A 31 -3.71 -10.03 -8.96
CA GLY A 31 -2.82 -9.89 -10.10
C GLY A 31 -2.78 -11.18 -10.91
N GLY A 32 -1.71 -11.39 -11.64
CA GLY A 32 -1.45 -12.57 -12.42
C GLY A 32 -1.19 -12.25 -13.89
N ASP A 33 -1.47 -13.20 -14.75
CA ASP A 33 -1.38 -13.01 -16.20
C ASP A 33 -2.59 -12.24 -16.76
N ALA A 34 -2.52 -11.86 -18.03
CA ALA A 34 -3.59 -11.11 -18.69
C ALA A 34 -4.92 -11.87 -18.72
N ARG A 35 -4.90 -13.22 -18.78
CA ARG A 35 -6.10 -14.04 -18.76
C ARG A 35 -6.82 -13.96 -17.41
N SER A 36 -6.10 -14.14 -16.32
CA SER A 36 -6.62 -14.03 -14.95
C SER A 36 -7.15 -12.62 -14.69
N MET A 37 -6.40 -11.59 -15.05
CA MET A 37 -6.82 -10.19 -14.87
C MET A 37 -8.04 -9.83 -15.72
N ALA A 38 -8.22 -10.43 -16.93
CA ALA A 38 -9.38 -10.21 -17.78
C ALA A 38 -10.70 -10.71 -17.19
N ILE A 39 -10.65 -11.71 -16.32
CA ILE A 39 -11.82 -12.27 -15.62
C ILE A 39 -11.97 -11.74 -14.19
N GLY A 40 -11.37 -10.56 -13.89
CA GLY A 40 -11.43 -9.93 -12.59
C GLY A 40 -10.60 -10.65 -11.50
N GLY A 41 -9.71 -11.58 -11.86
CA GLY A 41 -8.97 -12.43 -10.94
C GLY A 41 -9.78 -13.57 -10.31
N ALA A 42 -10.96 -13.89 -10.84
CA ALA A 42 -11.84 -14.96 -10.33
C ALA A 42 -11.36 -16.35 -10.82
N ALA A 43 -10.22 -16.83 -10.31
CA ALA A 43 -9.57 -18.05 -10.75
C ALA A 43 -9.56 -19.19 -9.69
N GLY A 44 -10.14 -18.97 -8.51
CA GLY A 44 -10.00 -19.85 -7.34
C GLY A 44 -10.47 -21.31 -7.52
N SER A 45 -11.37 -21.59 -8.49
CA SER A 45 -11.80 -22.96 -8.82
C SER A 45 -11.59 -23.33 -10.28
N LEU A 46 -11.12 -22.38 -11.12
CA LEU A 46 -11.07 -22.58 -12.56
C LEU A 46 -10.02 -23.61 -12.97
N GLY A 47 -8.80 -23.45 -12.49
CA GLY A 47 -7.64 -24.28 -12.80
C GLY A 47 -7.11 -24.17 -14.23
N GLY A 48 -5.84 -24.50 -14.40
CA GLY A 48 -5.15 -24.44 -15.70
C GLY A 48 -4.75 -23.05 -16.14
N ASP A 49 -4.53 -22.15 -15.18
CA ASP A 49 -3.97 -20.83 -15.33
C ASP A 49 -2.67 -20.73 -14.54
N ALA A 50 -1.65 -20.07 -15.09
CA ALA A 50 -0.36 -19.92 -14.41
C ALA A 50 -0.49 -19.09 -13.12
N SER A 51 -1.45 -18.16 -13.06
CA SER A 51 -1.75 -17.34 -11.89
C SER A 51 -2.36 -18.13 -10.71
N ASP A 52 -2.77 -19.38 -10.92
CA ASP A 52 -3.31 -20.25 -9.86
C ASP A 52 -2.29 -20.45 -8.72
N ILE A 53 -0.99 -20.34 -8.98
CA ILE A 53 0.06 -20.37 -7.95
C ILE A 53 -0.29 -19.45 -6.77
N TRP A 54 -0.84 -18.26 -7.03
CA TRP A 54 -1.12 -17.23 -6.03
C TRP A 54 -2.59 -17.15 -5.60
N VAL A 55 -3.52 -17.68 -6.41
CA VAL A 55 -4.96 -17.63 -6.11
C VAL A 55 -5.41 -18.92 -5.42
N ASN A 56 -5.16 -20.08 -6.04
CA ASN A 56 -5.42 -21.41 -5.51
C ASN A 56 -4.41 -22.40 -6.09
N PRO A 57 -3.36 -22.78 -5.37
CA PRO A 57 -2.27 -23.61 -5.90
C PRO A 57 -2.73 -24.98 -6.42
N ALA A 58 -3.92 -25.49 -6.04
CA ALA A 58 -4.49 -26.69 -6.61
C ALA A 58 -4.76 -26.57 -8.13
N GLY A 59 -4.98 -25.35 -8.62
CA GLY A 59 -5.28 -25.06 -10.02
C GLY A 59 -4.17 -25.42 -10.98
N ILE A 60 -2.89 -25.38 -10.56
CA ILE A 60 -1.79 -25.83 -11.43
C ILE A 60 -1.83 -27.34 -11.69
N GLY A 61 -2.55 -28.13 -10.90
CA GLY A 61 -2.77 -29.56 -11.12
C GLY A 61 -3.56 -29.89 -12.40
N PHE A 62 -4.19 -28.91 -13.06
CA PHE A 62 -4.85 -29.07 -14.35
C PHE A 62 -3.88 -29.06 -15.55
N PHE A 63 -2.65 -28.64 -15.37
CA PHE A 63 -1.66 -28.62 -16.46
C PHE A 63 -1.26 -30.04 -16.85
N LYS A 64 -1.26 -30.32 -18.17
CA LYS A 64 -0.83 -31.58 -18.78
C LYS A 64 0.45 -31.44 -19.59
N THR A 65 0.91 -30.21 -19.81
CA THR A 65 2.14 -29.84 -20.54
C THR A 65 2.83 -28.75 -19.75
N ASN A 66 4.13 -28.59 -19.94
CA ASN A 66 4.85 -27.48 -19.37
C ASN A 66 4.35 -26.16 -19.97
N ASP A 67 4.49 -25.07 -19.22
CA ASP A 67 4.03 -23.75 -19.60
C ASP A 67 5.05 -22.70 -19.12
N LEU A 68 5.41 -21.78 -20.00
CA LEU A 68 6.24 -20.62 -19.68
C LEU A 68 5.54 -19.37 -20.12
N SER A 69 5.36 -18.39 -19.24
CA SER A 69 4.72 -17.13 -19.56
C SER A 69 5.41 -15.92 -18.94
N ILE A 70 5.33 -14.80 -19.66
CA ILE A 70 5.79 -13.47 -19.22
C ILE A 70 4.69 -12.44 -19.46
N THR A 71 4.50 -11.55 -18.51
CA THR A 71 3.41 -10.56 -18.53
C THR A 71 3.92 -9.16 -18.19
N PRO A 72 4.28 -8.33 -19.17
CA PRO A 72 4.46 -6.90 -18.97
C PRO A 72 3.12 -6.19 -18.72
N LEU A 73 3.19 -5.09 -17.95
CA LEU A 73 2.08 -4.24 -17.56
C LEU A 73 2.41 -2.77 -17.78
N LEU A 74 1.54 -2.04 -18.48
CA LEU A 74 1.51 -0.59 -18.47
C LEU A 74 0.43 -0.12 -17.49
N HIS A 75 0.84 0.58 -16.45
CA HIS A 75 0.00 1.06 -15.37
C HIS A 75 -0.07 2.58 -15.40
N SER A 76 -1.27 3.15 -15.37
CA SER A 76 -1.51 4.59 -15.28
C SER A 76 -2.56 4.87 -14.20
N ILE A 77 -2.27 5.79 -13.29
CA ILE A 77 -3.17 6.22 -12.24
C ILE A 77 -3.36 7.74 -12.31
N ASN A 78 -4.61 8.19 -12.23
CA ASN A 78 -5.00 9.58 -12.07
C ASN A 78 -5.64 9.74 -10.70
N THR A 79 -5.31 10.83 -10.00
CA THR A 79 -5.86 11.18 -8.69
C THR A 79 -6.50 12.55 -8.77
N ASP A 80 -7.78 12.64 -8.39
CA ASP A 80 -8.53 13.89 -8.27
C ASP A 80 -8.78 14.15 -6.80
N ALA A 81 -8.18 15.19 -6.26
CA ALA A 81 -8.22 15.54 -4.85
C ALA A 81 -9.01 16.83 -4.61
N GLN A 82 -9.66 16.89 -3.46
CA GLN A 82 -10.33 18.09 -2.96
C GLN A 82 -9.83 18.40 -1.55
N TYR A 83 -9.31 19.60 -1.37
CA TYR A 83 -8.87 20.12 -0.08
C TYR A 83 -9.46 21.51 0.11
N TYR A 84 -10.21 21.70 1.22
CA TYR A 84 -11.11 22.84 1.38
C TYR A 84 -11.99 23.02 0.14
N GLN A 85 -11.93 24.18 -0.52
CA GLN A 85 -12.74 24.50 -1.72
C GLN A 85 -11.95 24.34 -3.04
N THR A 86 -10.74 23.78 -2.99
CA THR A 86 -9.85 23.65 -4.15
C THR A 86 -9.80 22.21 -4.61
N SER A 87 -10.01 22.01 -5.92
CA SER A 87 -9.81 20.72 -6.59
C SER A 87 -8.46 20.73 -7.30
N SER A 88 -7.74 19.62 -7.20
CA SER A 88 -6.44 19.41 -7.84
C SER A 88 -6.39 18.01 -8.45
N SER A 89 -5.61 17.81 -9.49
CA SER A 89 -5.41 16.49 -10.10
C SER A 89 -3.94 16.23 -10.37
N ASP A 90 -3.55 14.96 -10.31
CA ASP A 90 -2.21 14.49 -10.62
C ASP A 90 -2.27 13.14 -11.31
N SER A 91 -1.19 12.72 -11.97
CA SER A 91 -1.14 11.45 -12.69
C SER A 91 0.25 10.85 -12.70
N LYS A 92 0.30 9.50 -12.75
CA LYS A 92 1.55 8.77 -12.88
C LYS A 92 1.39 7.54 -13.76
N THR A 93 2.32 7.36 -14.69
CA THR A 93 2.35 6.21 -15.61
C THR A 93 3.67 5.47 -15.49
N GLN A 94 3.63 4.14 -15.52
CA GLN A 94 4.79 3.26 -15.38
C GLN A 94 4.63 1.97 -16.18
N LEU A 95 5.73 1.49 -16.74
CA LEU A 95 5.89 0.13 -17.25
C LEU A 95 6.48 -0.75 -16.16
N ALA A 96 5.91 -1.95 -15.95
CA ALA A 96 6.36 -2.92 -14.97
C ALA A 96 6.26 -4.35 -15.50
N LEU A 97 6.97 -5.28 -14.87
CA LEU A 97 6.72 -6.71 -15.00
C LEU A 97 5.61 -7.08 -14.01
N GLN A 98 4.52 -7.66 -14.52
CA GLN A 98 3.39 -8.10 -13.69
C GLN A 98 3.59 -9.54 -13.21
N ASN A 99 4.00 -10.43 -14.16
CA ASN A 99 4.11 -11.85 -13.86
C ASN A 99 5.16 -12.53 -14.74
N LEU A 100 5.87 -13.50 -14.16
CA LEU A 100 6.76 -14.42 -14.85
C LEU A 100 6.55 -15.81 -14.23
N THR A 101 6.20 -16.82 -15.03
CA THR A 101 5.81 -18.13 -14.50
C THR A 101 6.36 -19.26 -15.35
N LEU A 102 6.83 -20.31 -14.69
CA LEU A 102 7.18 -21.61 -15.27
C LEU A 102 6.40 -22.72 -14.57
N ILE A 103 5.64 -23.49 -15.33
CA ILE A 103 4.92 -24.69 -14.88
C ILE A 103 5.58 -25.92 -15.48
N LEU A 104 5.86 -26.90 -14.67
CA LEU A 104 6.44 -28.20 -15.05
C LEU A 104 5.43 -29.31 -14.71
N ALA A 105 4.78 -29.87 -15.72
CA ALA A 105 3.78 -30.91 -15.57
C ALA A 105 4.39 -32.30 -15.80
N SER A 106 4.27 -33.16 -14.80
CA SER A 106 4.72 -34.56 -14.91
C SER A 106 3.50 -35.47 -14.97
N ASN A 107 3.24 -36.03 -16.15
CA ASN A 107 2.14 -36.98 -16.32
C ASN A 107 2.52 -38.37 -15.84
N ASN A 108 1.72 -38.95 -14.96
CA ASN A 108 1.91 -40.30 -14.49
C ASN A 108 1.34 -41.29 -15.53
N ARG A 109 2.23 -42.01 -16.23
CA ARG A 109 1.85 -43.02 -17.23
C ARG A 109 1.44 -44.37 -16.63
N ARG A 110 1.59 -44.54 -15.31
CA ARG A 110 1.20 -45.79 -14.60
C ARG A 110 -0.31 -45.74 -14.29
N SER A 111 -0.91 -46.95 -14.12
CA SER A 111 -2.27 -47.11 -13.62
C SER A 111 -2.36 -46.67 -12.14
N SER A 112 -2.38 -45.37 -11.91
CA SER A 112 -2.46 -44.76 -10.59
C SER A 112 -3.68 -43.84 -10.53
N HIS A 113 -4.26 -43.72 -9.37
CA HIS A 113 -5.31 -42.70 -9.10
C HIS A 113 -4.78 -41.27 -9.24
N TRP A 114 -3.48 -41.06 -8.98
CA TRP A 114 -2.81 -39.78 -9.25
C TRP A 114 -2.44 -39.70 -10.74
N LYS A 115 -3.12 -38.82 -11.47
CA LYS A 115 -2.96 -38.63 -12.92
C LYS A 115 -1.72 -37.83 -13.29
N ASN A 116 -1.44 -36.78 -12.55
CA ASN A 116 -0.25 -35.95 -12.71
C ASN A 116 0.14 -35.27 -11.40
N ILE A 117 1.40 -34.87 -11.33
CA ILE A 117 1.96 -33.95 -10.33
C ILE A 117 2.57 -32.79 -11.11
N THR A 118 2.29 -31.59 -10.70
CA THR A 118 2.73 -30.37 -11.35
C THR A 118 3.49 -29.50 -10.37
N PHE A 119 4.60 -28.95 -10.79
CA PHE A 119 5.38 -27.97 -10.05
C PHE A 119 5.29 -26.62 -10.74
N GLY A 120 5.21 -25.56 -9.96
CA GLY A 120 5.18 -24.19 -10.46
C GLY A 120 6.21 -23.34 -9.74
N VAL A 121 6.85 -22.46 -10.48
CA VAL A 121 7.71 -21.40 -9.95
C VAL A 121 7.39 -20.11 -10.69
N GLY A 122 7.35 -18.99 -9.96
CA GLY A 122 7.08 -17.73 -10.60
C GLY A 122 7.18 -16.55 -9.65
N GLU A 123 7.12 -15.37 -10.24
CA GLU A 123 7.05 -14.08 -9.56
C GLU A 123 5.83 -13.33 -10.05
N ASN A 124 5.09 -12.73 -9.10
CA ASN A 124 3.89 -11.97 -9.39
C ASN A 124 3.82 -10.70 -8.55
N ARG A 125 3.49 -9.58 -9.19
CA ARG A 125 3.23 -8.30 -8.51
C ARG A 125 1.82 -8.30 -7.93
N MET A 126 1.72 -8.30 -6.59
CA MET A 126 0.46 -8.34 -5.86
C MET A 126 -0.05 -6.95 -5.48
N ALA A 127 0.84 -5.96 -5.39
CA ALA A 127 0.46 -4.55 -5.21
C ALA A 127 1.45 -3.63 -5.94
N ASN A 128 0.91 -2.54 -6.50
CA ASN A 128 1.70 -1.47 -7.13
C ASN A 128 1.54 -0.20 -6.29
N PHE A 129 2.64 0.34 -5.79
CA PHE A 129 2.66 1.52 -4.92
C PHE A 129 2.92 2.82 -5.68
N ASN A 130 2.98 2.79 -7.02
CA ASN A 130 3.23 3.97 -7.84
C ASN A 130 2.00 4.86 -7.87
N GLN A 131 2.10 6.02 -7.23
CA GLN A 131 1.04 7.02 -7.15
C GLN A 131 1.65 8.41 -7.07
N ALA A 132 0.94 9.39 -7.65
CA ALA A 132 1.15 10.81 -7.41
C ALA A 132 -0.16 11.39 -6.87
N LEU A 133 -0.08 12.20 -5.81
CA LEU A 133 -1.20 12.90 -5.21
C LEU A 133 -0.75 14.32 -4.89
N PHE A 134 -1.44 15.29 -5.44
CA PHE A 134 -1.28 16.71 -5.12
C PHE A 134 -2.61 17.30 -4.69
N TYR A 135 -2.58 18.09 -3.64
CA TYR A 135 -3.70 18.94 -3.27
C TYR A 135 -3.23 20.24 -2.62
N GLN A 136 -4.05 21.28 -2.72
CA GLN A 136 -3.82 22.56 -2.08
C GLN A 136 -5.13 23.20 -1.64
N GLY A 137 -5.04 24.08 -0.65
CA GLY A 137 -6.20 24.82 -0.17
C GLY A 137 -5.79 26.06 0.62
N LYS A 138 -6.54 27.15 0.41
CA LYS A 138 -6.32 28.39 1.15
C LYS A 138 -7.03 28.27 2.50
N ILE A 139 -6.29 28.51 3.57
CA ILE A 139 -6.84 28.68 4.91
C ILE A 139 -7.01 30.17 5.17
N ASN A 140 -8.24 30.56 5.50
CA ASN A 140 -8.60 31.93 5.86
C ASN A 140 -9.03 31.97 7.31
N THR A 141 -8.70 33.06 7.99
CA THR A 141 -9.09 33.31 9.39
C THR A 141 -10.60 33.20 9.63
N PRO A 142 -11.07 32.88 10.85
CA PRO A 142 -10.45 33.24 12.14
C PRO A 142 -9.42 32.20 12.63
N ALA A 143 -8.39 32.69 13.29
CA ALA A 143 -7.21 31.94 13.78
C ALA A 143 -7.52 30.67 14.59
N ASN A 144 -8.67 30.61 15.27
CA ASN A 144 -9.05 29.48 16.14
C ASN A 144 -9.61 28.27 15.39
N THR A 145 -9.69 28.32 14.06
CA THR A 145 -10.26 27.23 13.22
C THR A 145 -9.23 26.55 12.35
N PHE A 146 -8.00 27.04 12.34
CA PHE A 146 -6.92 26.55 11.50
C PHE A 146 -5.64 26.36 12.30
N SER A 147 -4.79 25.45 11.82
CA SER A 147 -3.47 25.17 12.36
C SER A 147 -2.43 25.19 11.25
N SER A 148 -1.17 25.32 11.64
CA SER A 148 -0.01 25.09 10.81
C SER A 148 0.59 23.71 11.11
N TYR A 149 1.30 23.13 10.16
CA TYR A 149 2.12 21.94 10.41
C TYR A 149 3.13 22.14 11.53
N SER A 150 3.72 23.35 11.61
CA SER A 150 4.69 23.73 12.64
C SER A 150 4.11 23.73 14.07
N ASP A 151 2.79 23.82 14.23
CA ASP A 151 2.14 23.74 15.55
C ASP A 151 2.40 22.39 16.24
N ASN A 152 2.57 21.30 15.47
CA ASN A 152 2.95 20.01 16.04
C ASN A 152 4.29 20.04 16.74
N TYR A 153 5.25 20.81 16.22
CA TYR A 153 6.55 20.99 16.84
C TYR A 153 6.43 21.77 18.14
N LEU A 154 5.61 22.85 18.14
CA LEU A 154 5.34 23.64 19.34
C LEU A 154 4.62 22.82 20.42
N ILE A 155 3.64 22.01 20.04
CA ILE A 155 2.91 21.11 20.96
C ILE A 155 3.86 20.09 21.58
N THR A 156 4.74 19.48 20.78
CA THR A 156 5.72 18.52 21.26
C THR A 156 6.65 19.15 22.29
N LEU A 157 7.26 20.29 21.94
CA LEU A 157 8.18 21.01 22.83
C LEU A 157 7.48 21.47 24.12
N ALA A 158 6.21 21.90 24.04
CA ALA A 158 5.43 22.33 25.21
C ALA A 158 5.04 21.15 26.09
N ASN A 159 4.58 20.02 25.50
CA ASN A 159 4.20 18.82 26.26
C ASN A 159 5.40 18.22 27.00
N ASP A 160 6.58 18.24 26.37
CA ASP A 160 7.81 17.69 26.94
C ASP A 160 8.61 18.73 27.76
N GLN A 161 8.04 19.95 27.96
CA GLN A 161 8.59 21.04 28.76
C GLN A 161 10.01 21.43 28.36
N VAL A 162 10.33 21.41 27.08
CA VAL A 162 11.64 21.79 26.53
C VAL A 162 11.78 23.32 26.56
N GLN A 163 12.84 23.83 27.18
CA GLN A 163 13.04 25.27 27.43
C GLN A 163 14.27 25.85 26.75
N ASP A 164 15.05 25.06 26.04
CA ASP A 164 16.27 25.53 25.37
C ASP A 164 16.47 24.82 24.02
N VAL A 165 17.20 25.51 23.13
CA VAL A 165 17.48 25.06 21.76
C VAL A 165 18.34 23.79 21.75
N GLN A 166 19.35 23.70 22.61
CA GLN A 166 20.27 22.55 22.61
C GLN A 166 19.56 21.26 22.98
N THR A 167 18.67 21.28 23.99
CA THR A 167 17.82 20.14 24.35
C THR A 167 16.87 19.79 23.22
N ALA A 168 16.26 20.79 22.57
CA ALA A 168 15.37 20.56 21.44
C ALA A 168 16.10 19.88 20.27
N GLU A 169 17.27 20.42 19.86
CA GLU A 169 18.05 19.86 18.76
C GLU A 169 18.59 18.46 19.07
N THR A 170 18.96 18.18 20.31
CA THR A 170 19.50 16.86 20.70
C THR A 170 18.44 15.78 20.73
N ASN A 171 17.25 16.12 21.25
CA ASN A 171 16.19 15.14 21.49
C ASN A 171 15.27 14.91 20.28
N TYR A 172 15.20 15.87 19.35
CA TYR A 172 14.26 15.82 18.22
C TYR A 172 14.98 16.05 16.87
N PRO A 173 15.83 15.10 16.44
CA PRO A 173 16.66 15.24 15.23
C PRO A 173 15.87 15.11 13.91
N PHE A 174 14.53 15.00 13.97
CA PHE A 174 13.67 14.91 12.79
C PHE A 174 12.53 15.94 12.88
N GLY A 175 12.59 16.94 12.03
CA GLY A 175 11.60 18.00 11.89
C GLY A 175 11.80 19.19 12.81
N ILE A 176 11.92 19.02 14.13
CA ILE A 176 12.08 20.11 15.09
C ILE A 176 13.44 20.77 14.95
N SER A 177 14.52 19.99 14.96
CA SER A 177 15.89 20.53 14.86
C SER A 177 16.12 21.26 13.54
N GLU A 178 15.66 20.65 12.43
CA GLU A 178 15.72 21.28 11.11
C GLU A 178 14.89 22.57 11.08
N SER A 179 13.71 22.58 11.74
CA SER A 179 12.85 23.77 11.82
C SER A 179 13.47 24.91 12.62
N ILE A 180 14.20 24.59 13.70
CA ILE A 180 14.95 25.59 14.47
C ILE A 180 16.07 26.18 13.60
N ARG A 181 16.87 25.33 12.94
CA ARG A 181 18.00 25.76 12.10
C ARG A 181 17.57 26.51 10.84
N ALA A 182 16.42 26.15 10.28
CA ALA A 182 15.81 26.86 9.16
C ALA A 182 15.10 28.16 9.59
N GLY A 183 15.02 28.47 10.89
CA GLY A 183 14.37 29.67 11.41
C GLY A 183 12.83 29.61 11.32
N LEU A 184 12.22 28.43 11.17
CA LEU A 184 10.77 28.25 11.15
C LEU A 184 10.17 28.38 12.56
N ILE A 185 10.84 27.81 13.57
CA ILE A 185 10.47 27.87 14.98
C ILE A 185 11.65 28.42 15.81
N GLY A 186 11.32 29.06 16.91
CA GLY A 186 12.33 29.59 17.82
C GLY A 186 11.81 29.83 19.22
N PRO A 187 12.73 29.96 20.21
CA PRO A 187 12.39 30.32 21.58
C PRO A 187 11.93 31.77 21.68
N VAL A 188 10.96 32.02 22.54
CA VAL A 188 10.48 33.35 22.90
C VAL A 188 10.94 33.66 24.32
N TYR A 189 11.47 34.88 24.55
CA TYR A 189 11.93 35.36 25.86
C TYR A 189 11.09 36.55 26.31
N ASN A 190 10.81 36.63 27.59
CA ASN A 190 10.14 37.78 28.19
C ASN A 190 11.07 38.98 28.36
N ASN A 191 10.56 40.11 28.81
CA ASN A 191 11.33 41.35 29.03
C ASN A 191 12.48 41.21 30.04
N SER A 192 12.47 40.15 30.85
CA SER A 192 13.54 39.82 31.80
C SER A 192 14.53 38.80 31.24
N ASN A 193 14.50 38.55 29.92
CA ASN A 193 15.34 37.57 29.21
C ASN A 193 15.18 36.12 29.75
N GLN A 194 13.99 35.80 30.27
CA GLN A 194 13.65 34.44 30.71
C GLN A 194 12.84 33.76 29.62
N PHE A 195 13.05 32.45 29.42
CA PHE A 195 12.27 31.65 28.48
C PHE A 195 10.75 31.76 28.77
N ALA A 196 10.00 32.14 27.76
CA ALA A 196 8.56 32.31 27.84
C ALA A 196 7.76 31.27 27.03
N GLY A 197 8.44 30.57 26.10
CA GLY A 197 7.81 29.52 25.26
C GLY A 197 8.49 29.38 23.91
N TRP A 198 7.86 28.63 23.05
CA TRP A 198 8.24 28.44 21.65
C TRP A 198 7.22 29.12 20.73
N SER A 199 7.67 29.61 19.60
CA SER A 199 6.84 30.23 18.58
C SER A 199 7.26 29.77 17.18
N SER A 200 6.34 29.82 16.23
CA SER A 200 6.62 29.59 14.83
C SER A 200 6.14 30.77 13.96
N LEU A 201 6.80 30.99 12.84
CA LEU A 201 6.41 32.03 11.89
C LEU A 201 4.97 31.84 11.37
N PRO A 202 4.55 30.62 10.94
CA PRO A 202 3.19 30.40 10.46
C PRO A 202 2.11 30.67 11.53
N SER A 203 2.36 30.25 12.78
CA SER A 203 1.40 30.48 13.87
C SER A 203 1.24 31.98 14.16
N GLN A 204 2.33 32.76 14.10
CA GLN A 204 2.26 34.22 14.24
C GLN A 204 1.47 34.84 13.08
N ILE A 205 1.73 34.43 11.85
CA ILE A 205 1.02 34.89 10.64
C ILE A 205 -0.48 34.62 10.75
N ILE A 206 -0.88 33.44 11.19
CA ILE A 206 -2.27 33.09 11.41
C ILE A 206 -2.87 33.97 12.52
N ALA A 207 -2.14 34.18 13.62
CA ALA A 207 -2.59 35.03 14.74
C ALA A 207 -2.77 36.50 14.32
N ASP A 208 -1.93 37.00 13.42
CA ASP A 208 -1.99 38.36 12.86
C ASP A 208 -3.10 38.51 11.78
N GLY A 209 -3.82 37.43 11.48
CA GLY A 209 -4.95 37.43 10.56
C GLY A 209 -4.60 37.26 9.08
N TYR A 210 -3.36 36.89 8.76
CA TYR A 210 -2.95 36.56 7.39
C TYR A 210 -3.42 35.17 6.99
N ALA A 211 -3.74 35.03 5.70
CA ALA A 211 -4.05 33.73 5.13
C ALA A 211 -2.78 32.95 4.76
N LEU A 212 -2.88 31.63 4.77
CA LEU A 212 -1.86 30.73 4.22
C LEU A 212 -2.46 29.82 3.15
N LEU A 213 -1.67 29.50 2.14
CA LEU A 213 -1.95 28.47 1.18
C LEU A 213 -1.21 27.19 1.63
N GLN A 214 -1.96 26.18 2.05
CA GLN A 214 -1.41 24.86 2.37
C GLN A 214 -1.43 24.00 1.12
N SER A 215 -0.34 23.32 0.83
CA SER A 215 -0.28 22.32 -0.22
C SER A 215 0.47 21.07 0.25
N LYS A 216 0.12 19.92 -0.35
CA LYS A 216 0.83 18.66 -0.13
C LYS A 216 1.04 17.93 -1.43
N THR A 217 2.28 17.53 -1.67
CA THR A 217 2.68 16.64 -2.76
C THR A 217 3.13 15.32 -2.16
N LEU A 218 2.54 14.22 -2.63
CA LEU A 218 2.87 12.86 -2.21
C LEU A 218 3.20 12.02 -3.45
N LEU A 219 4.45 11.66 -3.60
CA LEU A 219 4.94 10.79 -4.66
C LEU A 219 5.38 9.47 -4.05
N THR A 220 4.74 8.37 -4.47
CA THR A 220 5.12 7.03 -4.03
C THR A 220 5.55 6.16 -5.20
N LYS A 221 6.43 5.20 -4.96
CA LYS A 221 6.86 4.20 -5.94
C LYS A 221 7.20 2.88 -5.28
N GLY A 222 7.23 1.82 -6.08
CA GLY A 222 7.56 0.46 -5.65
C GLY A 222 6.42 -0.52 -5.82
N GLY A 223 6.48 -1.63 -5.09
CA GLY A 223 5.50 -2.69 -5.16
C GLY A 223 5.70 -3.77 -4.12
N LEU A 224 4.77 -4.69 -4.10
CA LEU A 224 4.84 -5.96 -3.39
C LEU A 224 4.89 -7.05 -4.45
N ASP A 225 6.03 -7.71 -4.56
CA ASP A 225 6.29 -8.80 -5.48
C ASP A 225 6.38 -10.11 -4.70
N VAL A 226 5.79 -11.19 -5.20
CA VAL A 226 5.73 -12.48 -4.53
C VAL A 226 6.37 -13.55 -5.40
N PHE A 227 7.56 -13.99 -5.01
CA PHE A 227 8.16 -15.21 -5.57
C PHE A 227 7.53 -16.42 -4.91
N SER A 228 7.15 -17.44 -5.71
CA SER A 228 6.45 -18.61 -5.20
C SER A 228 6.99 -19.91 -5.79
N LEU A 229 7.06 -20.92 -4.92
CA LEU A 229 7.28 -22.32 -5.28
C LEU A 229 6.02 -23.09 -4.96
N SER A 230 5.47 -23.83 -5.91
CA SER A 230 4.20 -24.55 -5.73
C SER A 230 4.27 -25.97 -6.26
N ALA A 231 3.43 -26.82 -5.68
CA ALA A 231 3.21 -28.17 -6.16
C ALA A 231 1.72 -28.52 -6.05
N ALA A 232 1.20 -29.23 -7.05
CA ALA A 232 -0.17 -29.74 -7.01
C ALA A 232 -0.27 -31.13 -7.62
N GLY A 233 -1.24 -31.89 -7.13
CA GLY A 233 -1.59 -33.22 -7.63
C GLY A 233 -3.02 -33.28 -8.11
N ASN A 234 -3.23 -34.07 -9.18
CA ASN A 234 -4.55 -34.40 -9.73
C ASN A 234 -4.91 -35.84 -9.37
N TYR A 235 -5.95 -36.02 -8.56
CA TYR A 235 -6.50 -37.31 -8.18
C TYR A 235 -7.79 -37.57 -8.95
N GLU A 236 -7.74 -38.52 -9.88
CA GLU A 236 -8.87 -39.02 -10.71
C GLU A 236 -9.61 -37.93 -11.51
N ASP A 237 -8.97 -36.80 -11.85
CA ASP A 237 -9.61 -35.65 -12.48
C ASP A 237 -10.80 -35.08 -11.67
N LYS A 238 -10.92 -35.47 -10.40
CA LYS A 238 -12.00 -35.04 -9.47
C LYS A 238 -11.49 -34.17 -8.34
N PHE A 239 -10.35 -34.48 -7.78
CA PHE A 239 -9.73 -33.71 -6.69
C PHE A 239 -8.37 -33.21 -7.12
N PHE A 240 -8.18 -31.92 -6.97
CA PHE A 240 -6.92 -31.26 -7.16
C PHE A 240 -6.50 -30.66 -5.83
N ILE A 241 -5.30 -30.95 -5.39
CA ILE A 241 -4.78 -30.49 -4.09
C ILE A 241 -3.42 -29.84 -4.37
N GLY A 242 -3.21 -28.67 -3.83
CA GLY A 242 -1.97 -27.94 -4.05
C GLY A 242 -1.51 -27.17 -2.83
N ALA A 243 -0.21 -26.92 -2.80
CA ALA A 243 0.44 -26.09 -1.80
C ALA A 243 1.44 -25.14 -2.47
N ALA A 244 1.63 -23.98 -1.88
CA ALA A 244 2.66 -23.03 -2.30
C ALA A 244 3.42 -22.48 -1.09
N LEU A 245 4.70 -22.26 -1.27
CA LEU A 245 5.57 -21.48 -0.41
C LEU A 245 5.80 -20.13 -1.09
N ASN A 246 5.45 -19.04 -0.41
CA ASN A 246 5.54 -17.69 -0.91
C ASN A 246 6.64 -16.93 -0.18
N ILE A 247 7.45 -16.21 -0.93
CA ILE A 247 8.50 -15.30 -0.45
C ILE A 247 8.17 -13.91 -0.97
N PRO A 248 7.28 -13.16 -0.27
CA PRO A 248 6.95 -11.81 -0.65
C PRO A 248 8.10 -10.85 -0.33
N SER A 249 8.32 -9.89 -1.23
CA SER A 249 9.26 -8.79 -1.08
C SER A 249 8.56 -7.44 -1.26
N ILE A 250 8.87 -6.50 -0.37
CA ILE A 250 8.34 -5.15 -0.37
C ILE A 250 9.46 -4.18 -0.71
N SER A 251 9.20 -3.28 -1.65
CA SER A 251 9.99 -2.09 -1.89
C SER A 251 9.01 -0.92 -1.99
N TYR A 252 9.14 0.04 -1.09
CA TYR A 252 8.28 1.22 -1.05
C TYR A 252 9.15 2.45 -0.82
N GLU A 253 8.90 3.51 -1.59
CA GLU A 253 9.54 4.80 -1.42
C GLU A 253 8.47 5.89 -1.46
N ARG A 254 8.57 6.84 -0.51
CA ARG A 254 7.67 7.97 -0.38
C ARG A 254 8.48 9.25 -0.31
N ASN A 255 8.16 10.17 -1.23
CA ASN A 255 8.58 11.56 -1.19
C ASN A 255 7.35 12.40 -0.87
N GLU A 256 7.34 13.03 0.28
CA GLU A 256 6.24 13.84 0.75
C GLU A 256 6.72 15.25 1.03
N THR A 257 6.12 16.25 0.38
CA THR A 257 6.37 17.67 0.65
C THR A 257 5.07 18.30 1.15
N PHE A 258 5.12 18.87 2.33
CA PHE A 258 4.07 19.75 2.83
C PHE A 258 4.59 21.17 2.78
N GLU A 259 3.81 22.09 2.20
CA GLU A 259 4.19 23.48 2.04
C GLU A 259 3.10 24.40 2.59
N GLU A 260 3.51 25.47 3.25
CA GLU A 260 2.66 26.62 3.56
C GLU A 260 3.27 27.88 2.95
N ALA A 261 2.51 28.55 2.12
CA ALA A 261 2.93 29.72 1.37
C ALA A 261 2.00 30.91 1.61
N ASN A 262 2.57 32.10 1.51
CA ASN A 262 1.81 33.33 1.47
C ASN A 262 1.01 33.42 0.15
N PRO A 263 -0.32 33.58 0.17
CA PRO A 263 -1.13 33.62 -1.05
C PRO A 263 -1.07 34.95 -1.80
N GLY A 264 -0.04 35.76 -1.59
CA GLY A 264 0.18 37.01 -2.32
C GLY A 264 0.08 38.30 -1.49
N ASP A 265 0.08 38.21 -0.16
CA ASP A 265 0.12 39.40 0.69
C ASP A 265 1.56 39.94 0.82
N ALA A 266 1.79 41.14 0.27
CA ALA A 266 3.12 41.75 0.29
C ALA A 266 3.58 42.15 1.70
N SER A 267 2.72 42.21 2.70
CA SER A 267 3.08 42.54 4.09
C SER A 267 3.47 41.36 4.94
N SER A 268 3.12 40.13 4.55
CA SER A 268 3.50 38.92 5.27
C SER A 268 5.04 38.76 5.35
N PRO A 269 5.62 38.44 6.51
CA PRO A 269 7.06 38.23 6.65
C PRO A 269 7.54 36.91 6.03
N LEU A 270 6.66 35.93 5.87
CA LEU A 270 6.94 34.63 5.27
C LEU A 270 6.51 34.63 3.80
N ASN A 271 7.38 34.20 2.89
CA ASN A 271 7.02 33.89 1.52
C ASN A 271 6.47 32.46 1.46
N GLN A 272 7.23 31.48 1.94
CA GLN A 272 6.84 30.08 2.05
C GLN A 272 7.79 29.32 2.98
N TYR A 273 7.33 28.17 3.44
CA TYR A 273 8.21 27.10 3.94
C TYR A 273 7.71 25.74 3.48
N ASP A 274 8.61 24.79 3.41
CA ASP A 274 8.28 23.39 3.12
C ASP A 274 8.96 22.44 4.10
N VAL A 275 8.27 21.34 4.37
CA VAL A 275 8.78 20.18 5.10
C VAL A 275 8.76 19.01 4.14
N PHE A 276 9.94 18.58 3.72
CA PHE A 276 10.14 17.42 2.88
C PHE A 276 10.47 16.20 3.75
N ASN A 277 9.69 15.13 3.61
CA ASN A 277 9.90 13.85 4.29
C ASN A 277 10.17 12.76 3.25
N TYR A 278 11.32 12.13 3.36
CA TYR A 278 11.70 10.94 2.61
C TYR A 278 11.53 9.70 3.47
N LEU A 279 10.93 8.66 2.90
CA LEU A 279 10.86 7.32 3.50
C LEU A 279 11.15 6.28 2.43
N LYS A 280 12.04 5.34 2.75
CA LYS A 280 12.24 4.12 1.99
C LYS A 280 12.05 2.92 2.90
N THR A 281 11.10 2.06 2.56
CA THR A 281 10.83 0.81 3.24
C THR A 281 11.21 -0.36 2.34
N THR A 282 11.95 -1.31 2.88
CA THR A 282 12.21 -2.60 2.25
C THR A 282 11.81 -3.72 3.19
N GLY A 283 11.39 -4.85 2.64
CA GLY A 283 11.02 -5.99 3.46
C GLY A 283 11.01 -7.29 2.69
N VAL A 284 11.33 -8.38 3.37
CA VAL A 284 11.19 -9.73 2.85
C VAL A 284 10.43 -10.57 3.86
N GLY A 285 9.52 -11.39 3.37
CA GLY A 285 8.66 -12.20 4.22
C GLY A 285 8.56 -13.65 3.76
N ILE A 286 7.78 -14.41 4.52
CA ILE A 286 7.45 -15.80 4.21
C ILE A 286 5.97 -16.04 4.54
N SER A 287 5.29 -16.80 3.66
CA SER A 287 3.94 -17.31 3.90
C SER A 287 3.71 -18.60 3.13
N GLY A 288 2.63 -19.31 3.46
CA GLY A 288 2.23 -20.52 2.76
C GLY A 288 0.81 -20.40 2.22
N ALA A 289 0.48 -21.16 1.18
CA ALA A 289 -0.87 -21.30 0.69
C ALA A 289 -1.22 -22.80 0.50
N LEU A 290 -2.47 -23.12 0.79
CA LEU A 290 -3.04 -24.46 0.54
C LEU A 290 -4.32 -24.28 -0.27
N GLY A 291 -4.57 -25.22 -1.19
CA GLY A 291 -5.75 -25.17 -2.03
C GLY A 291 -6.30 -26.54 -2.36
N ILE A 292 -7.60 -26.58 -2.58
CA ILE A 292 -8.34 -27.75 -3.05
C ILE A 292 -9.31 -27.29 -4.12
N ILE A 293 -9.43 -28.06 -5.22
CA ILE A 293 -10.50 -27.92 -6.21
C ILE A 293 -11.17 -29.28 -6.36
N TYR A 294 -12.50 -29.29 -6.23
CA TYR A 294 -13.35 -30.47 -6.42
C TYR A 294 -14.19 -30.33 -7.68
N VAL A 295 -14.18 -31.36 -8.52
CA VAL A 295 -14.91 -31.44 -9.80
C VAL A 295 -15.97 -32.53 -9.69
N PRO A 296 -17.18 -32.23 -9.14
CA PRO A 296 -18.25 -33.25 -8.98
C PRO A 296 -18.76 -33.75 -10.32
N VAL A 297 -18.85 -32.87 -11.29
CA VAL A 297 -19.19 -33.16 -12.69
C VAL A 297 -18.30 -32.31 -13.59
N SER A 298 -18.10 -32.72 -14.83
CA SER A 298 -17.14 -32.07 -15.74
C SER A 298 -17.39 -30.55 -15.94
N SER A 299 -18.63 -30.12 -15.79
CA SER A 299 -19.04 -28.71 -15.95
C SER A 299 -18.96 -27.89 -14.68
N LEU A 300 -18.88 -28.46 -13.48
CA LEU A 300 -18.88 -27.74 -12.21
C LEU A 300 -17.56 -27.94 -11.46
N ARG A 301 -16.98 -26.87 -11.01
CA ARG A 301 -15.79 -26.87 -10.18
C ARG A 301 -16.01 -26.02 -8.93
N LEU A 302 -15.62 -26.54 -7.78
CA LEU A 302 -15.70 -25.87 -6.49
C LEU A 302 -14.30 -25.78 -5.91
N GLY A 303 -13.88 -24.59 -5.46
CA GLY A 303 -12.55 -24.34 -4.95
C GLY A 303 -12.56 -23.71 -3.57
N VAL A 304 -11.58 -24.08 -2.76
CA VAL A 304 -11.25 -23.39 -1.50
C VAL A 304 -9.75 -23.23 -1.45
N SER A 305 -9.30 -22.04 -1.06
CA SER A 305 -7.89 -21.81 -0.76
C SER A 305 -7.72 -20.97 0.50
N VAL A 306 -6.62 -21.21 1.19
CA VAL A 306 -6.20 -20.44 2.37
C VAL A 306 -4.75 -20.03 2.18
N GLN A 307 -4.49 -18.74 2.39
CA GLN A 307 -3.13 -18.20 2.48
C GLN A 307 -2.88 -17.77 3.92
N THR A 308 -1.80 -18.29 4.51
CA THR A 308 -1.38 -17.93 5.87
C THR A 308 -1.03 -16.45 5.95
N PRO A 309 -1.00 -15.86 7.14
CA PRO A 309 -0.32 -14.59 7.36
C PRO A 309 1.09 -14.60 6.76
N SER A 310 1.51 -13.47 6.20
CA SER A 310 2.92 -13.26 5.80
C SER A 310 3.67 -12.62 6.97
N TYR A 311 4.81 -13.20 7.30
CA TYR A 311 5.71 -12.70 8.34
C TYR A 311 6.88 -11.99 7.66
N TYR A 312 6.93 -10.66 7.80
CA TYR A 312 7.95 -9.81 7.19
C TYR A 312 9.00 -9.36 8.19
N SER A 313 10.26 -9.35 7.76
CA SER A 313 11.32 -8.53 8.33
C SER A 313 11.43 -7.26 7.50
N MET A 314 11.24 -6.12 8.14
CA MET A 314 11.11 -4.80 7.51
C MET A 314 12.23 -3.89 7.95
N HIS A 315 12.60 -2.96 7.07
CA HIS A 315 13.63 -1.96 7.31
C HIS A 315 13.24 -0.64 6.68
N ASP A 316 13.27 0.44 7.47
CA ASP A 316 12.98 1.80 7.05
C ASP A 316 14.24 2.66 7.12
N SER A 317 14.43 3.50 6.09
CA SER A 317 15.37 4.60 6.08
C SER A 317 14.61 5.89 5.80
N TYR A 318 14.82 6.93 6.59
CA TYR A 318 14.09 8.18 6.46
C TYR A 318 14.91 9.41 6.86
N TYR A 319 14.55 10.56 6.29
CA TYR A 319 15.08 11.86 6.66
C TYR A 319 14.08 12.97 6.39
N THR A 320 14.28 14.10 7.05
CA THR A 320 13.49 15.31 6.88
C THR A 320 14.39 16.45 6.40
N THR A 321 13.84 17.32 5.57
CA THR A 321 14.43 18.62 5.22
C THR A 321 13.39 19.69 5.45
N VAL A 322 13.77 20.76 6.10
CA VAL A 322 12.92 21.96 6.29
C VAL A 322 13.58 23.13 5.56
N THR A 323 12.82 23.78 4.70
CA THR A 323 13.26 24.97 3.98
C THR A 323 12.31 26.12 4.28
N THR A 324 12.85 27.25 4.66
CA THR A 324 12.08 28.50 4.84
C THR A 324 12.56 29.55 3.85
N ASN A 325 11.62 30.37 3.37
CA ASN A 325 11.89 31.55 2.57
C ASN A 325 11.17 32.74 3.21
N THR A 326 11.94 33.59 3.86
CA THR A 326 11.44 34.80 4.55
C THR A 326 11.96 36.05 3.88
N LYS A 327 11.32 37.20 4.15
CA LYS A 327 11.78 38.48 3.64
C LYS A 327 13.10 38.93 4.22
N ASP A 328 13.35 38.59 5.47
CA ASP A 328 14.52 39.09 6.21
C ASP A 328 15.76 38.23 5.97
N GLN A 329 15.61 36.90 5.93
CA GLN A 329 16.71 35.95 5.83
C GLN A 329 16.88 35.32 4.45
N GLY A 330 15.88 35.47 3.57
CA GLY A 330 15.83 34.75 2.29
C GLY A 330 15.58 33.25 2.48
N ILE A 331 16.23 32.42 1.67
CA ILE A 331 16.06 30.97 1.70
C ILE A 331 17.08 30.36 2.66
N VAL A 332 16.61 29.64 3.67
CA VAL A 332 17.41 28.87 4.62
C VAL A 332 16.88 27.43 4.63
N SER A 333 17.77 26.45 4.55
CA SER A 333 17.41 25.03 4.55
C SER A 333 18.26 24.27 5.55
N ALA A 334 17.66 23.31 6.24
CA ALA A 334 18.35 22.36 7.11
C ALA A 334 17.78 20.95 6.89
N THR A 335 18.65 19.95 6.90
CA THR A 335 18.30 18.55 6.73
C THR A 335 18.73 17.73 7.94
N THR A 336 18.12 16.56 8.14
CA THR A 336 18.49 15.62 9.22
C THR A 336 20.00 15.36 9.28
N ALA A 337 20.68 15.25 8.13
CA ALA A 337 22.13 15.04 8.09
C ALA A 337 22.93 16.20 8.73
N ASP A 338 22.45 17.44 8.61
CA ASP A 338 23.09 18.62 9.21
C ASP A 338 22.97 18.61 10.74
N VAL A 339 21.92 17.99 11.26
CA VAL A 339 21.62 17.89 12.69
C VAL A 339 22.35 16.72 13.34
N THR A 340 22.38 15.58 12.66
CA THR A 340 22.86 14.30 13.20
C THR A 340 24.33 14.01 12.90
N GLY A 341 25.02 14.91 12.18
CA GLY A 341 26.39 14.67 11.74
C GLY A 341 26.52 13.68 10.57
N GLY A 342 25.52 13.67 9.68
CA GLY A 342 25.54 12.88 8.44
C GLY A 342 24.70 11.59 8.49
N TYR A 343 24.02 11.31 9.60
CA TYR A 343 23.18 10.11 9.72
C TYR A 343 21.72 10.41 9.32
N THR A 344 21.07 9.41 8.76
CA THR A 344 19.62 9.38 8.51
C THR A 344 18.92 8.50 9.54
N GLY A 345 17.61 8.56 9.65
CA GLY A 345 16.83 7.61 10.43
C GLY A 345 16.91 6.21 9.83
N ASP A 346 17.06 5.21 10.68
CA ASP A 346 17.19 3.80 10.32
C ASP A 346 16.47 2.95 11.36
N TYR A 347 15.53 2.10 10.93
CA TYR A 347 14.74 1.31 11.85
C TYR A 347 14.32 -0.04 11.29
N ALA A 348 14.61 -1.11 12.03
CA ALA A 348 14.20 -2.48 11.70
C ALA A 348 13.03 -2.93 12.57
N TYR A 349 12.06 -3.62 11.97
CA TYR A 349 10.88 -4.13 12.66
C TYR A 349 10.29 -5.34 11.93
N ASN A 350 9.27 -5.96 12.51
CA ASN A 350 8.54 -7.04 11.86
C ASN A 350 7.08 -6.64 11.66
N LEU A 351 6.50 -7.13 10.56
CA LEU A 351 5.08 -6.97 10.25
C LEU A 351 4.48 -8.35 9.98
N THR A 352 3.31 -8.61 10.57
CA THR A 352 2.48 -9.77 10.25
C THR A 352 1.21 -9.30 9.57
N THR A 353 0.90 -9.84 8.37
CA THR A 353 -0.32 -9.53 7.63
C THR A 353 -1.47 -10.48 8.00
N PRO A 354 -2.73 -10.18 7.64
CA PRO A 354 -3.87 -11.06 7.87
C PRO A 354 -3.81 -12.37 7.05
N LEU A 355 -4.60 -13.33 7.49
CA LEU A 355 -4.94 -14.55 6.72
C LEU A 355 -5.96 -14.21 5.65
N HIS A 356 -5.82 -14.85 4.46
CA HIS A 356 -6.79 -14.79 3.36
C HIS A 356 -7.52 -16.12 3.22
N LEU A 357 -8.83 -16.08 3.09
CA LEU A 357 -9.68 -17.24 2.85
C LEU A 357 -10.50 -17.02 1.58
N VAL A 358 -10.41 -17.94 0.61
CA VAL A 358 -11.12 -17.84 -0.66
C VAL A 358 -12.01 -19.07 -0.85
N GLY A 359 -13.28 -18.81 -1.16
CA GLY A 359 -14.23 -19.79 -1.67
C GLY A 359 -14.61 -19.46 -3.10
N SER A 360 -14.69 -20.47 -3.98
CA SER A 360 -14.87 -20.26 -5.42
C SER A 360 -15.77 -21.31 -6.06
N ALA A 361 -16.50 -20.91 -7.12
CA ALA A 361 -17.26 -21.80 -7.97
C ALA A 361 -17.12 -21.41 -9.43
N SER A 362 -16.97 -22.40 -10.32
CA SER A 362 -16.88 -22.20 -11.77
C SER A 362 -17.79 -23.18 -12.50
N TYR A 363 -18.46 -22.68 -13.54
CA TYR A 363 -19.26 -23.49 -14.46
C TYR A 363 -18.65 -23.43 -15.85
N VAL A 364 -18.23 -24.59 -16.38
CA VAL A 364 -17.56 -24.75 -17.68
C VAL A 364 -18.54 -25.42 -18.64
N PHE A 365 -18.73 -24.87 -19.83
CA PHE A 365 -19.63 -25.38 -20.84
C PHE A 365 -18.91 -25.62 -22.17
N GLY A 366 -19.58 -26.38 -23.06
CA GLY A 366 -19.06 -26.76 -24.38
C GLY A 366 -17.99 -27.85 -24.34
N LEU A 367 -17.80 -28.55 -23.19
CA LEU A 367 -16.76 -29.59 -23.05
C LEU A 367 -17.08 -30.88 -23.82
N THR A 368 -18.36 -31.20 -24.05
CA THR A 368 -18.78 -32.44 -24.68
C THR A 368 -18.78 -32.39 -26.21
N ASN A 369 -18.67 -31.20 -26.79
CA ASN A 369 -18.58 -31.05 -28.23
C ASN A 369 -17.12 -31.21 -28.71
N PRO A 370 -16.82 -32.27 -29.52
CA PRO A 370 -15.47 -32.51 -30.00
C PRO A 370 -14.99 -31.50 -31.05
N ASP A 371 -15.90 -30.74 -31.68
CA ASP A 371 -15.56 -29.77 -32.70
C ASP A 371 -14.74 -28.63 -32.13
N PRO A 372 -13.50 -28.41 -32.60
CA PRO A 372 -12.65 -27.27 -32.15
C PRO A 372 -13.32 -25.91 -32.41
N GLN A 373 -14.17 -25.80 -33.44
CA GLN A 373 -14.87 -24.56 -33.79
C GLN A 373 -16.15 -24.34 -32.95
N SER A 374 -16.53 -25.31 -32.12
CA SER A 374 -17.68 -25.13 -31.23
C SER A 374 -17.39 -24.08 -30.15
N LEU A 375 -18.42 -23.32 -29.80
CA LEU A 375 -18.35 -22.37 -28.71
C LEU A 375 -18.14 -23.09 -27.38
N LYS A 376 -17.09 -22.75 -26.68
CA LYS A 376 -16.74 -23.23 -25.32
C LYS A 376 -16.58 -22.02 -24.41
N GLY A 377 -16.73 -22.22 -23.12
CA GLY A 377 -16.51 -21.12 -22.19
C GLY A 377 -16.70 -21.52 -20.75
N PHE A 378 -16.62 -20.52 -19.89
CA PHE A 378 -16.91 -20.67 -18.48
C PHE A 378 -17.44 -19.37 -17.87
N LEU A 379 -18.10 -19.52 -16.73
CA LEU A 379 -18.40 -18.48 -15.77
C LEU A 379 -17.77 -18.86 -14.44
N THR A 380 -17.22 -17.89 -13.71
CA THR A 380 -16.55 -18.13 -12.43
C THR A 380 -16.84 -17.00 -11.45
N ALA A 381 -16.87 -17.34 -10.16
CA ALA A 381 -17.03 -16.39 -9.07
C ALA A 381 -16.20 -16.81 -7.86
N ASP A 382 -15.53 -15.84 -7.25
CA ASP A 382 -14.76 -15.97 -6.03
C ASP A 382 -15.30 -15.05 -4.94
N TYR A 383 -15.33 -15.55 -3.73
CA TYR A 383 -15.52 -14.78 -2.50
C TYR A 383 -14.27 -14.91 -1.64
N GLU A 384 -13.69 -13.79 -1.26
CA GLU A 384 -12.51 -13.74 -0.38
C GLU A 384 -12.83 -12.94 0.88
N TRP A 385 -12.39 -13.46 2.02
CA TRP A 385 -12.50 -12.77 3.31
C TRP A 385 -11.12 -12.52 3.91
N ILE A 386 -10.92 -11.27 4.40
CA ILE A 386 -9.68 -10.80 5.03
C ILE A 386 -10.04 -9.97 6.25
N ASP A 387 -9.43 -10.23 7.41
CA ASP A 387 -9.61 -9.40 8.61
C ASP A 387 -8.41 -8.49 8.83
N TYR A 388 -8.47 -7.26 8.31
CA TYR A 388 -7.37 -6.28 8.41
C TYR A 388 -7.02 -5.87 9.84
N ARG A 389 -7.90 -6.08 10.84
CA ARG A 389 -7.63 -5.87 12.28
C ARG A 389 -6.51 -6.76 12.81
N LYS A 390 -6.20 -7.85 12.11
CA LYS A 390 -5.18 -8.85 12.49
C LYS A 390 -3.78 -8.50 12.02
N ALA A 391 -3.63 -7.49 11.19
CA ALA A 391 -2.30 -6.96 10.88
C ALA A 391 -1.67 -6.38 12.16
N HIS A 392 -0.40 -6.65 12.40
CA HIS A 392 0.27 -6.12 13.58
C HIS A 392 1.78 -6.00 13.39
N PHE A 393 2.34 -4.98 14.01
CA PHE A 393 3.77 -4.75 14.11
C PHE A 393 4.37 -5.41 15.34
N ARG A 394 5.64 -5.79 15.24
CA ARG A 394 6.48 -6.19 16.34
C ARG A 394 7.81 -5.45 16.25
N TYR A 395 8.09 -4.64 17.27
CA TYR A 395 9.30 -3.85 17.41
C TYR A 395 10.34 -4.54 18.27
N ASP A 396 11.50 -3.92 18.44
CA ASP A 396 12.52 -4.42 19.37
C ASP A 396 11.95 -4.42 20.81
N GLN A 397 12.07 -5.54 21.48
CA GLN A 397 11.55 -5.73 22.84
C GLN A 397 12.55 -5.29 23.92
N SER A 398 13.73 -4.81 23.53
CA SER A 398 14.76 -4.36 24.47
C SER A 398 14.44 -3.02 25.11
N TYR A 399 13.58 -2.22 24.46
CA TYR A 399 13.24 -0.87 24.92
C TYR A 399 11.75 -0.77 25.28
N SER A 400 11.46 -0.27 26.48
CA SER A 400 10.06 -0.09 26.94
C SER A 400 9.27 0.91 26.11
N SER A 401 9.93 1.94 25.55
CA SER A 401 9.34 2.91 24.61
C SER A 401 8.84 2.23 23.35
N ASP A 402 9.60 1.28 22.80
CA ASP A 402 9.26 0.53 21.61
C ASP A 402 8.06 -0.38 21.84
N ILE A 403 8.02 -1.05 23.00
CA ILE A 403 6.88 -1.87 23.40
C ILE A 403 5.62 -1.00 23.54
N ALA A 404 5.73 0.16 24.18
CA ALA A 404 4.59 1.08 24.34
C ALA A 404 4.06 1.57 22.99
N GLN A 405 4.94 1.99 22.09
CA GLN A 405 4.57 2.43 20.74
C GLN A 405 3.96 1.29 19.91
N GLN A 406 4.54 0.09 19.95
CA GLN A 406 3.99 -1.11 19.30
C GLN A 406 2.54 -1.36 19.75
N ASN A 407 2.29 -1.31 21.07
CA ASN A 407 0.96 -1.55 21.61
C ASN A 407 -0.04 -0.49 21.15
N LYS A 408 0.39 0.79 21.12
CA LYS A 408 -0.43 1.91 20.63
C LYS A 408 -0.80 1.74 19.16
N VAL A 409 0.18 1.47 18.28
CA VAL A 409 -0.06 1.28 16.84
C VAL A 409 -0.95 0.07 16.60
N ASN A 410 -0.68 -1.07 17.23
CA ASN A 410 -1.48 -2.28 17.08
C ASN A 410 -2.92 -2.09 17.60
N GLN A 411 -3.11 -1.32 18.65
CA GLN A 411 -4.43 -0.93 19.13
C GLN A 411 -5.15 -0.06 18.09
N THR A 412 -4.46 0.93 17.53
CA THR A 412 -5.01 1.79 16.45
C THR A 412 -5.42 0.95 15.25
N ILE A 413 -4.59 0.01 14.78
CA ILE A 413 -4.90 -0.93 13.69
C ILE A 413 -6.21 -1.68 13.99
N SER A 414 -6.35 -2.23 15.20
CA SER A 414 -7.53 -3.01 15.59
C SER A 414 -8.82 -2.19 15.65
N GLN A 415 -8.73 -0.88 15.90
CA GLN A 415 -9.86 0.06 16.00
C GLN A 415 -10.20 0.70 14.65
N LEU A 416 -9.19 0.99 13.83
CA LEU A 416 -9.34 1.70 12.57
C LEU A 416 -9.84 0.79 11.45
N TYR A 417 -9.44 -0.49 11.46
CA TYR A 417 -9.76 -1.43 10.39
C TYR A 417 -10.85 -2.43 10.77
N GLN A 418 -11.35 -3.14 9.76
CA GLN A 418 -12.37 -4.18 9.91
C GLN A 418 -12.08 -5.39 9.01
N GLY A 419 -12.90 -6.43 9.15
CA GLY A 419 -12.96 -7.51 8.17
C GLY A 419 -13.61 -7.03 6.88
N ALA A 420 -13.01 -7.35 5.73
CA ALA A 420 -13.50 -7.00 4.41
C ALA A 420 -13.80 -8.24 3.57
N SER A 421 -14.86 -8.15 2.75
CA SER A 421 -15.27 -9.16 1.79
C SER A 421 -14.94 -8.66 0.38
N ASN A 422 -14.23 -9.47 -0.38
CA ASN A 422 -13.93 -9.22 -1.79
C ASN A 422 -14.74 -10.19 -2.65
N ILE A 423 -15.32 -9.70 -3.73
CA ILE A 423 -16.13 -10.49 -4.67
C ILE A 423 -15.54 -10.30 -6.06
N ARG A 424 -15.27 -11.39 -6.74
CA ARG A 424 -14.75 -11.39 -8.11
C ARG A 424 -15.63 -12.29 -8.97
N VAL A 425 -15.98 -11.82 -10.15
CA VAL A 425 -16.76 -12.59 -11.12
C VAL A 425 -16.18 -12.39 -12.51
N GLY A 426 -16.21 -13.43 -13.32
CA GLY A 426 -15.71 -13.34 -14.69
C GLY A 426 -16.17 -14.47 -15.57
N GLY A 427 -15.88 -14.34 -16.85
CA GLY A 427 -16.19 -15.35 -17.83
C GLY A 427 -15.34 -15.26 -19.09
N GLU A 428 -15.27 -16.38 -19.80
CA GLU A 428 -14.58 -16.54 -21.08
C GLU A 428 -15.51 -17.21 -22.07
N LEU A 429 -15.56 -16.66 -23.27
CA LEU A 429 -16.09 -17.32 -24.47
C LEU A 429 -14.93 -17.60 -25.41
N LYS A 430 -14.79 -18.85 -25.82
CA LYS A 430 -13.75 -19.31 -26.73
C LYS A 430 -14.36 -19.98 -27.94
N TRP A 431 -13.90 -19.57 -29.12
CA TRP A 431 -14.18 -20.26 -30.37
C TRP A 431 -12.88 -20.37 -31.18
N ASP A 432 -12.58 -21.55 -31.64
CA ASP A 432 -11.37 -21.88 -32.38
C ASP A 432 -10.09 -21.39 -31.63
N ILE A 433 -9.33 -20.50 -32.22
CA ILE A 433 -8.08 -19.94 -31.69
C ILE A 433 -8.31 -18.66 -30.86
N TRP A 434 -9.52 -18.11 -30.86
CA TRP A 434 -9.84 -16.83 -30.21
C TRP A 434 -10.60 -17.02 -28.90
N ALA A 435 -10.36 -16.11 -27.99
CA ALA A 435 -11.11 -16.01 -26.74
C ALA A 435 -11.45 -14.54 -26.43
N VAL A 436 -12.65 -14.32 -25.89
CA VAL A 436 -13.09 -13.02 -25.34
C VAL A 436 -13.41 -13.21 -23.87
N ARG A 437 -13.00 -12.25 -23.03
CA ARG A 437 -13.17 -12.30 -21.59
C ARG A 437 -13.72 -11.01 -21.05
N ALA A 438 -14.49 -11.12 -19.97
CA ALA A 438 -14.92 -9.98 -19.18
C ALA A 438 -14.92 -10.35 -17.70
N GLY A 439 -14.68 -9.36 -16.85
CA GLY A 439 -14.60 -9.56 -15.42
C GLY A 439 -14.97 -8.31 -14.63
N PHE A 440 -15.35 -8.54 -13.40
CA PHE A 440 -15.64 -7.54 -12.40
C PHE A 440 -15.08 -7.96 -11.05
N ALA A 441 -14.48 -7.03 -10.32
CA ALA A 441 -14.05 -7.26 -8.95
C ALA A 441 -14.48 -6.09 -8.04
N TYR A 442 -14.97 -6.47 -6.87
CA TYR A 442 -15.25 -5.57 -5.76
C TYR A 442 -14.33 -5.93 -4.59
N TYR A 443 -13.59 -4.95 -4.10
CA TYR A 443 -12.77 -5.06 -2.90
C TYR A 443 -13.41 -4.23 -1.80
N GLY A 444 -13.75 -4.89 -0.69
CA GLY A 444 -14.48 -4.30 0.42
C GLY A 444 -13.70 -3.19 1.13
N ASN A 445 -14.44 -2.30 1.80
CA ASN A 445 -13.86 -1.23 2.60
C ASN A 445 -13.06 -1.80 3.78
N PRO A 446 -11.76 -1.51 3.91
CA PRO A 446 -10.96 -1.98 5.04
C PRO A 446 -11.19 -1.19 6.33
N TYR A 447 -11.73 0.04 6.24
CA TYR A 447 -11.94 0.92 7.39
C TYR A 447 -13.20 0.57 8.17
N ALA A 448 -13.10 0.57 9.49
CA ALA A 448 -14.23 0.40 10.38
C ALA A 448 -15.22 1.59 10.26
N PRO A 449 -16.54 1.38 10.41
CA PRO A 449 -17.52 2.47 10.36
C PRO A 449 -17.28 3.59 11.40
N SER A 450 -16.66 3.24 12.54
CA SER A 450 -16.29 4.16 13.60
C SER A 450 -15.08 5.05 13.31
N SER A 451 -14.32 4.76 12.24
CA SER A 451 -13.06 5.43 11.94
C SER A 451 -13.21 6.83 11.34
N GLN A 452 -14.42 7.24 10.95
CA GLN A 452 -14.72 8.48 10.23
C GLN A 452 -13.98 8.63 8.88
N ASN A 453 -13.30 7.57 8.41
CA ASN A 453 -12.68 7.56 7.10
C ASN A 453 -13.71 7.39 5.98
N VAL A 454 -13.35 7.84 4.79
CA VAL A 454 -14.16 7.62 3.59
C VAL A 454 -14.25 6.13 3.29
N ASN A 455 -15.30 5.73 2.59
CA ASN A 455 -15.43 4.36 2.10
C ASN A 455 -14.40 4.11 0.97
N ALA A 456 -13.35 3.37 1.30
CA ALA A 456 -12.23 3.01 0.41
C ALA A 456 -12.45 1.69 -0.34
N SER A 457 -13.71 1.29 -0.58
CA SER A 457 -14.02 0.17 -1.46
C SER A 457 -13.52 0.44 -2.88
N GLN A 458 -12.97 -0.59 -3.52
CA GLN A 458 -12.46 -0.50 -4.88
C GLN A 458 -13.33 -1.32 -5.83
N TYR A 459 -13.62 -0.75 -6.98
CA TYR A 459 -14.32 -1.40 -8.08
C TYR A 459 -13.37 -1.54 -9.26
N SER A 460 -13.32 -2.75 -9.85
CA SER A 460 -12.47 -3.03 -11.02
C SER A 460 -13.31 -3.68 -12.11
N TYR A 461 -13.16 -3.20 -13.32
CA TYR A 461 -13.82 -3.70 -14.54
C TYR A 461 -12.73 -4.15 -15.50
N SER A 462 -12.86 -5.31 -16.08
CA SER A 462 -11.86 -5.86 -16.98
C SER A 462 -12.45 -6.47 -18.23
N GLY A 463 -11.67 -6.42 -19.31
CA GLY A 463 -12.00 -7.08 -20.57
C GLY A 463 -10.72 -7.48 -21.29
N GLY A 464 -10.77 -8.60 -21.99
CA GLY A 464 -9.57 -9.13 -22.66
C GLY A 464 -9.86 -9.98 -23.89
N LEU A 465 -8.84 -10.05 -24.75
CA LEU A 465 -8.78 -10.87 -25.94
C LEU A 465 -7.65 -11.88 -25.83
N GLY A 466 -7.89 -13.11 -26.27
CA GLY A 466 -6.89 -14.18 -26.29
C GLY A 466 -6.74 -14.79 -27.67
N TYR A 467 -5.50 -15.09 -28.03
CA TYR A 467 -5.15 -15.87 -29.22
C TYR A 467 -4.32 -17.08 -28.81
N ARG A 468 -4.68 -18.28 -29.27
CA ARG A 468 -4.00 -19.55 -28.95
C ARG A 468 -3.84 -20.41 -30.17
N ASN A 469 -2.59 -20.70 -30.57
CA ASN A 469 -2.31 -21.55 -31.70
C ASN A 469 -1.00 -22.35 -31.51
N LYS A 470 -1.06 -23.68 -31.66
CA LYS A 470 0.09 -24.60 -31.65
C LYS A 470 1.07 -24.40 -30.49
N GLY A 471 0.53 -24.27 -29.26
CA GLY A 471 1.35 -24.10 -28.06
C GLY A 471 1.72 -22.64 -27.74
N PHE A 472 1.66 -21.73 -28.68
CA PHE A 472 1.80 -20.30 -28.43
C PHE A 472 0.48 -19.67 -28.01
N TYR A 473 0.53 -18.74 -27.07
CA TYR A 473 -0.63 -17.89 -26.75
C TYR A 473 -0.24 -16.45 -26.47
N LEU A 474 -1.16 -15.57 -26.80
CA LEU A 474 -1.11 -14.14 -26.59
C LEU A 474 -2.43 -13.70 -25.96
N ASP A 475 -2.36 -13.08 -24.81
CA ASP A 475 -3.53 -12.52 -24.13
C ASP A 475 -3.31 -11.02 -23.90
N LEU A 476 -4.30 -10.20 -24.27
CA LEU A 476 -4.32 -8.75 -24.06
C LEU A 476 -5.50 -8.38 -23.20
N THR A 477 -5.28 -7.59 -22.15
CA THR A 477 -6.32 -7.21 -21.19
C THR A 477 -6.23 -5.73 -20.85
N TYR A 478 -7.39 -5.10 -20.72
CA TYR A 478 -7.55 -3.79 -20.13
C TYR A 478 -8.30 -3.93 -18.81
N VAL A 479 -7.77 -3.31 -17.75
CA VAL A 479 -8.41 -3.22 -16.43
C VAL A 479 -8.55 -1.76 -16.04
N PHE A 480 -9.79 -1.37 -15.69
CA PHE A 480 -10.09 -0.07 -15.10
C PHE A 480 -10.52 -0.24 -13.66
N SER A 481 -9.86 0.46 -12.74
CA SER A 481 -10.20 0.41 -11.30
C SER A 481 -10.44 1.81 -10.76
N THR A 482 -11.37 1.94 -9.81
CA THR A 482 -11.63 3.22 -9.13
C THR A 482 -11.93 2.99 -7.65
N TRP A 483 -11.44 3.92 -6.82
CA TRP A 483 -11.71 3.96 -5.39
C TRP A 483 -11.61 5.39 -4.86
N LYS A 484 -12.08 5.60 -3.65
CA LYS A 484 -11.90 6.85 -2.92
C LYS A 484 -11.05 6.59 -1.69
N ASP A 485 -10.33 7.62 -1.25
CA ASP A 485 -9.61 7.60 0.01
C ASP A 485 -9.46 9.03 0.53
N GLN A 486 -8.83 9.18 1.67
CA GLN A 486 -8.51 10.49 2.25
C GLN A 486 -7.05 10.53 2.67
N ASN A 487 -6.48 11.73 2.70
CA ASN A 487 -5.16 11.99 3.20
C ASN A 487 -5.22 13.12 4.23
N GLN A 488 -4.73 12.83 5.44
CA GLN A 488 -4.58 13.85 6.45
C GLN A 488 -3.33 14.67 6.14
N PRO A 489 -3.40 16.00 5.99
CA PRO A 489 -2.22 16.82 5.71
C PRO A 489 -1.12 16.62 6.76
N TYR A 490 -1.53 16.66 8.02
CA TYR A 490 -0.74 16.34 9.22
C TYR A 490 -1.71 16.00 10.36
N TYR A 491 -1.22 15.30 11.38
CA TYR A 491 -1.98 15.00 12.58
C TYR A 491 -1.58 15.97 13.68
N VAL A 492 -2.56 16.52 14.38
CA VAL A 492 -2.30 17.30 15.60
C VAL A 492 -2.03 16.33 16.76
N ILE A 493 -0.83 16.43 17.33
CA ILE A 493 -0.37 15.54 18.40
C ILE A 493 -1.24 15.68 19.64
N GLN A 494 -1.51 14.55 20.30
CA GLN A 494 -2.27 14.50 21.54
C GLN A 494 -1.41 13.95 22.71
N PRO A 495 -1.46 14.52 23.90
CA PRO A 495 -2.31 15.65 24.31
C PRO A 495 -1.94 16.94 23.58
N ASN A 496 -2.94 17.80 23.30
CA ASN A 496 -2.77 19.08 22.62
C ASN A 496 -2.85 20.21 23.64
N SER A 497 -1.73 20.55 24.25
CA SER A 497 -1.63 21.58 25.29
C SER A 497 -1.91 23.00 24.77
N LEU A 498 -1.84 23.23 23.46
CA LEU A 498 -2.05 24.53 22.83
C LEU A 498 -3.49 24.70 22.29
N ASN A 499 -4.35 23.70 22.40
CA ASN A 499 -5.72 23.69 21.86
C ASN A 499 -5.81 24.01 20.37
N VAL A 500 -4.81 23.59 19.59
CA VAL A 500 -4.75 23.81 18.14
C VAL A 500 -5.75 22.87 17.45
N PRO A 501 -6.56 23.36 16.48
CA PRO A 501 -7.50 22.51 15.77
C PRO A 501 -6.79 21.55 14.81
N SER A 502 -7.36 20.35 14.61
CA SER A 502 -6.89 19.43 13.58
C SER A 502 -7.26 19.95 12.20
N PRO A 503 -6.39 19.84 11.19
CA PRO A 503 -6.72 20.20 9.81
C PRO A 503 -7.80 19.26 9.25
N ALA A 504 -8.58 19.75 8.29
CA ALA A 504 -9.50 18.90 7.54
C ALA A 504 -8.71 17.90 6.67
N PRO A 505 -9.18 16.66 6.52
CA PRO A 505 -8.57 15.72 5.59
C PRO A 505 -8.85 16.16 4.14
N ALA A 506 -7.88 15.98 3.26
CA ALA A 506 -8.11 16.03 1.83
C ALA A 506 -8.76 14.72 1.37
N THR A 507 -9.89 14.80 0.68
CA THR A 507 -10.52 13.64 0.05
C THR A 507 -10.06 13.51 -1.39
N TRP A 508 -9.84 12.28 -1.87
CA TRP A 508 -9.41 12.07 -3.24
C TRP A 508 -10.03 10.81 -3.84
N LYS A 509 -10.10 10.80 -5.17
CA LYS A 509 -10.56 9.69 -5.97
C LYS A 509 -9.42 9.24 -6.89
N ALA A 510 -9.16 7.94 -6.94
CA ALA A 510 -8.28 7.33 -7.92
C ALA A 510 -9.08 6.75 -9.09
N SER A 511 -8.51 6.88 -10.28
CA SER A 511 -8.91 6.19 -11.49
C SER A 511 -7.65 5.57 -12.11
N GLN A 512 -7.60 4.24 -12.13
CA GLN A 512 -6.44 3.47 -12.57
C GLN A 512 -6.76 2.71 -13.85
N SER A 513 -5.90 2.82 -14.84
CA SER A 513 -5.95 2.08 -16.10
C SER A 513 -4.73 1.17 -16.23
N GLN A 514 -4.94 -0.10 -16.57
CA GLN A 514 -3.88 -1.07 -16.76
C GLN A 514 -4.04 -1.77 -18.11
N PHE A 515 -2.97 -1.78 -18.92
CA PHE A 515 -2.86 -2.60 -20.13
C PHE A 515 -1.89 -3.73 -19.85
N VAL A 516 -2.38 -4.95 -19.95
CA VAL A 516 -1.68 -6.18 -19.55
C VAL A 516 -1.53 -7.06 -20.78
N LEU A 517 -0.32 -7.47 -21.08
CA LEU A 517 0.00 -8.36 -22.19
C LEU A 517 0.68 -9.61 -21.65
N THR A 518 0.17 -10.80 -21.99
CA THR A 518 0.84 -12.06 -21.67
C THR A 518 1.28 -12.75 -22.95
N LEU A 519 2.55 -13.13 -22.98
CA LEU A 519 3.13 -14.03 -23.97
C LEU A 519 3.43 -15.37 -23.29
N GLY A 520 2.95 -16.48 -23.85
CA GLY A 520 3.18 -17.77 -23.27
C GLY A 520 3.36 -18.88 -24.28
N PHE A 521 4.07 -19.94 -23.81
CA PHE A 521 4.43 -21.10 -24.60
C PHE A 521 4.14 -22.37 -23.81
N LYS A 522 3.39 -23.28 -24.44
CA LYS A 522 3.19 -24.66 -23.95
C LYS A 522 4.18 -25.59 -24.64
N ILE A 523 4.99 -26.28 -23.85
CA ILE A 523 6.11 -27.12 -24.29
C ILE A 523 5.83 -28.57 -23.96
#